data_152e3ad9271ef1004dc9fb7f179c908e
#
_entry.id   152e3ad9271ef1004dc9fb7f179c908e
#
_cell.length_a   1.000
_cell.length_b   1.000
_cell.length_c   1.000
_cell.angle_alpha   90.00
_cell.angle_beta   90.00
_cell.angle_gamma   90.00
#
_symmetry.space_group_name_H-M   'P 1'
#
loop_
_entity.id
_entity.type
_entity.pdbx_description
1 polymer ?
#
loop_
_entity_poly.entity_id
_entity_poly.type
_entity_poly.pdbx_seq_one_letter_code
_entity_poly.pdbx_strand_id
1 'polypeptide(L)'
;MQTVILKGHKDGYEITLKDDADFTLITSELRQLLEGLKQDEGSKQTTITFKVNTGARLLNTWQKKELEKVFGDYPYFAIHKITASVIDKQEAWDFMENHNIHINAATVRNGQVLELTGDVLFVGAVHQGGVLQTSGSIYSLGKIEGIVHAGYDNNSRAIIAGEICQAQQVRIGDLVDIVEEKTIPTSRCLVYVNDLHTLTYADISELKALRPKLFVKIGGF
;
A
#
# COMPACT_ATOMS: atom_id res chain seq x y z
N MET A 1 27.54 -4.02 28.33
CA MET A 1 26.04 -3.97 28.36
C MET A 1 25.56 -4.48 27.01
N GLN A 2 24.82 -5.56 26.96
CA GLN A 2 24.44 -6.21 25.69
C GLN A 2 23.50 -5.32 24.88
N THR A 3 23.87 -4.98 23.66
CA THR A 3 23.09 -4.10 22.75
C THR A 3 22.35 -4.87 21.66
N VAL A 4 22.71 -6.16 21.47
CA VAL A 4 22.11 -7.07 20.49
C VAL A 4 21.66 -8.33 21.20
N ILE A 5 20.38 -8.69 21.05
CA ILE A 5 19.78 -9.89 21.66
C ILE A 5 19.26 -10.80 20.57
N LEU A 6 19.70 -12.06 20.54
CA LEU A 6 19.23 -13.10 19.65
C LEU A 6 18.17 -13.96 20.36
N LYS A 7 17.05 -14.21 19.68
CA LYS A 7 16.00 -15.13 20.09
C LYS A 7 15.67 -16.10 18.95
N GLY A 8 15.61 -17.38 19.26
CA GLY A 8 15.12 -18.41 18.33
C GLY A 8 13.62 -18.53 18.36
N HIS A 9 13.01 -18.65 17.19
CA HIS A 9 11.58 -18.92 16.98
C HIS A 9 11.40 -20.15 16.09
N LYS A 10 10.18 -20.69 16.00
CA LYS A 10 9.90 -21.84 15.11
C LYS A 10 10.20 -21.55 13.64
N ASP A 11 10.07 -20.27 13.23
CA ASP A 11 10.20 -19.81 11.84
C ASP A 11 11.52 -19.07 11.55
N GLY A 12 12.54 -19.19 12.42
CA GLY A 12 13.84 -18.53 12.26
C GLY A 12 14.31 -17.79 13.51
N TYR A 13 15.17 -16.78 13.31
CA TYR A 13 15.77 -16.03 14.40
C TYR A 13 15.27 -14.58 14.40
N GLU A 14 15.06 -14.02 15.58
CA GLU A 14 14.82 -12.60 15.78
C GLU A 14 16.03 -11.97 16.50
N ILE A 15 16.55 -10.90 15.91
CA ILE A 15 17.59 -10.06 16.50
C ILE A 15 16.93 -8.77 16.97
N THR A 16 16.97 -8.52 18.27
CA THR A 16 16.52 -7.25 18.85
C THR A 16 17.72 -6.35 19.08
N LEU A 17 17.69 -5.15 18.49
CA LEU A 17 18.68 -4.10 18.69
C LEU A 17 18.17 -3.15 19.78
N LYS A 18 19.06 -2.79 20.70
CA LYS A 18 18.73 -1.85 21.77
C LYS A 18 18.60 -0.43 21.21
N ASP A 19 17.45 0.19 21.41
CA ASP A 19 17.08 1.46 20.78
C ASP A 19 17.85 2.69 21.31
N ASP A 20 18.35 2.64 22.55
CA ASP A 20 19.14 3.69 23.20
C ASP A 20 20.68 3.52 23.03
N ALA A 21 21.14 2.41 22.44
CA ALA A 21 22.56 2.14 22.27
C ALA A 21 23.17 2.88 21.07
N ASP A 22 24.49 3.14 21.11
CA ASP A 22 25.20 3.66 19.96
C ASP A 22 25.17 2.68 18.79
N PHE A 23 24.92 3.17 17.57
CA PHE A 23 24.77 2.31 16.41
C PHE A 23 26.05 1.60 16.00
N THR A 24 27.21 2.20 16.28
CA THR A 24 28.51 1.57 16.02
C THR A 24 28.77 0.40 16.96
N LEU A 25 28.34 0.51 18.22
CA LEU A 25 28.38 -0.60 19.17
C LEU A 25 27.44 -1.74 18.73
N ILE A 26 26.22 -1.40 18.30
CA ILE A 26 25.27 -2.39 17.79
C ILE A 26 25.87 -3.16 16.61
N THR A 27 26.45 -2.48 15.62
CA THR A 27 27.04 -3.13 14.46
C THR A 27 28.24 -3.99 14.81
N SER A 28 29.06 -3.58 15.78
CA SER A 28 30.22 -4.37 16.26
C SER A 28 29.76 -5.63 16.99
N GLU A 29 28.80 -5.53 17.92
CA GLU A 29 28.24 -6.69 18.63
C GLU A 29 27.49 -7.63 17.67
N LEU A 30 26.78 -7.07 16.67
CA LEU A 30 26.11 -7.85 15.64
C LEU A 30 27.09 -8.70 14.83
N ARG A 31 28.25 -8.12 14.43
CA ARG A 31 29.32 -8.87 13.75
C ARG A 31 29.85 -10.00 14.62
N GLN A 32 30.12 -9.76 15.91
CA GLN A 32 30.56 -10.79 16.84
C GLN A 32 29.54 -11.92 16.99
N LEU A 33 28.23 -11.56 17.08
CA LEU A 33 27.15 -12.54 17.17
C LEU A 33 27.04 -13.40 15.91
N LEU A 34 27.09 -12.79 14.71
CA LEU A 34 27.02 -13.51 13.45
C LEU A 34 28.27 -14.40 13.22
N GLU A 35 29.45 -13.95 13.63
CA GLU A 35 30.65 -14.76 13.56
C GLU A 35 30.58 -15.98 14.51
N GLY A 36 30.03 -15.81 15.72
CA GLY A 36 29.76 -16.92 16.63
C GLY A 36 28.81 -17.95 16.04
N LEU A 37 27.69 -17.48 15.47
CA LEU A 37 26.69 -18.36 14.82
C LEU A 37 27.28 -19.12 13.63
N LYS A 38 28.16 -18.50 12.85
CA LYS A 38 28.86 -19.14 11.72
C LYS A 38 29.75 -20.29 12.19
N GLN A 39 30.38 -20.15 13.33
CA GLN A 39 31.25 -21.23 13.92
C GLN A 39 30.42 -22.38 14.44
N ASP A 40 29.29 -22.12 15.07
CA ASP A 40 28.40 -23.15 15.66
C ASP A 40 27.67 -23.99 14.61
N GLU A 41 27.30 -23.41 13.45
CA GLU A 41 26.53 -24.06 12.41
C GLU A 41 27.36 -24.74 11.30
N GLY A 42 28.66 -24.94 11.52
CA GLY A 42 29.60 -25.50 10.55
C GLY A 42 29.02 -26.56 9.63
N SER A 43 28.94 -26.28 8.33
CA SER A 43 28.61 -27.18 7.20
C SER A 43 27.16 -27.27 6.73
N LYS A 44 26.17 -26.59 7.29
CA LYS A 44 24.82 -26.57 6.72
C LYS A 44 24.71 -25.46 5.68
N GLN A 45 24.52 -25.82 4.40
CA GLN A 45 24.27 -24.89 3.26
C GLN A 45 22.85 -24.28 3.27
N THR A 46 22.21 -24.15 4.42
CA THR A 46 20.85 -23.63 4.52
C THR A 46 20.91 -22.14 4.87
N THR A 47 20.28 -21.30 4.09
CA THR A 47 20.18 -19.87 4.38
C THR A 47 19.34 -19.66 5.64
N ILE A 48 19.91 -19.00 6.63
CA ILE A 48 19.24 -18.60 7.86
C ILE A 48 18.71 -17.19 7.69
N THR A 49 17.41 -17.00 7.95
CA THR A 49 16.77 -15.71 7.86
C THR A 49 16.54 -15.10 9.23
N PHE A 50 16.80 -13.80 9.33
CA PHE A 50 16.66 -13.03 10.55
C PHE A 50 15.59 -11.95 10.42
N LYS A 51 14.74 -11.83 11.43
CA LYS A 51 13.93 -10.63 11.66
C LYS A 51 14.73 -9.70 12.56
N VAL A 52 14.91 -8.45 12.16
CA VAL A 52 15.62 -7.45 12.95
C VAL A 52 14.60 -6.48 13.55
N ASN A 53 14.54 -6.46 14.88
CA ASN A 53 13.65 -5.56 15.62
C ASN A 53 14.50 -4.43 16.22
N THR A 54 14.19 -3.19 15.85
CA THR A 54 14.93 -2.00 16.28
C THR A 54 14.29 -1.25 17.45
N GLY A 55 13.24 -1.84 18.06
CA GLY A 55 12.51 -1.21 19.18
C GLY A 55 11.91 0.14 18.79
N ALA A 56 12.13 1.16 19.60
CA ALA A 56 11.65 2.53 19.35
C ALA A 56 12.60 3.34 18.44
N ARG A 57 13.58 2.72 17.82
CA ARG A 57 14.52 3.39 16.89
C ARG A 57 14.06 3.24 15.44
N LEU A 58 13.82 4.35 14.75
CA LEU A 58 13.74 4.38 13.29
C LEU A 58 15.15 4.47 12.69
N LEU A 59 15.48 3.49 11.86
CA LEU A 59 16.74 3.51 11.14
C LEU A 59 16.66 4.43 9.93
N ASN A 60 17.65 5.32 9.80
CA ASN A 60 17.81 6.11 8.59
C ASN A 60 18.38 5.24 7.44
N THR A 61 18.42 5.81 6.22
CA THR A 61 18.88 5.10 5.01
C THR A 61 20.33 4.58 5.13
N TRP A 62 21.20 5.35 5.79
CA TRP A 62 22.58 4.92 6.00
C TRP A 62 22.66 3.73 6.97
N GLN A 63 21.93 3.79 8.08
CA GLN A 63 21.91 2.71 9.08
C GLN A 63 21.33 1.40 8.50
N LYS A 64 20.29 1.49 7.65
CA LYS A 64 19.74 0.32 6.93
C LYS A 64 20.80 -0.31 6.02
N LYS A 65 21.50 0.50 5.22
CA LYS A 65 22.58 0.02 4.34
C LYS A 65 23.75 -0.59 5.11
N GLU A 66 24.09 -0.02 6.26
CA GLU A 66 25.18 -0.57 7.08
C GLU A 66 24.80 -1.92 7.70
N LEU A 67 23.54 -2.11 8.12
CA LEU A 67 23.04 -3.42 8.53
C LEU A 67 23.09 -4.44 7.39
N GLU A 68 22.61 -4.07 6.21
CA GLU A 68 22.67 -4.93 5.02
C GLU A 68 24.09 -5.33 4.68
N LYS A 69 25.04 -4.41 4.79
CA LYS A 69 26.46 -4.68 4.59
C LYS A 69 27.02 -5.66 5.62
N VAL A 70 26.66 -5.50 6.91
CA VAL A 70 27.09 -6.44 7.96
C VAL A 70 26.61 -7.86 7.66
N PHE A 71 25.36 -8.04 7.21
CA PHE A 71 24.86 -9.36 6.83
C PHE A 71 25.44 -9.84 5.50
N GLY A 72 25.77 -8.94 4.58
CA GLY A 72 26.41 -9.27 3.29
C GLY A 72 27.79 -9.91 3.42
N ASP A 73 28.48 -9.70 4.55
CA ASP A 73 29.75 -10.38 4.85
C ASP A 73 29.56 -11.90 5.17
N TYR A 74 28.28 -12.35 5.33
CA TYR A 74 27.90 -13.72 5.70
C TYR A 74 26.94 -14.34 4.68
N PRO A 75 27.39 -15.11 3.69
CA PRO A 75 26.60 -15.55 2.54
C PRO A 75 25.40 -16.44 2.87
N TYR A 76 25.35 -17.03 4.05
CA TYR A 76 24.25 -17.89 4.52
C TYR A 76 23.28 -17.17 5.46
N PHE A 77 23.48 -15.89 5.72
CA PHE A 77 22.62 -15.09 6.59
C PHE A 77 21.92 -13.99 5.81
N ALA A 78 20.61 -13.89 5.95
CA ALA A 78 19.83 -12.89 5.25
C ALA A 78 18.83 -12.18 6.18
N ILE A 79 18.66 -10.89 5.99
CA ILE A 79 17.60 -10.14 6.66
C ILE A 79 16.29 -10.42 5.91
N HIS A 80 15.32 -11.02 6.61
CA HIS A 80 13.97 -11.21 6.08
C HIS A 80 13.15 -9.93 6.20
N LYS A 81 13.22 -9.26 7.35
CA LYS A 81 12.45 -8.06 7.64
C LYS A 81 13.11 -7.24 8.75
N ILE A 82 13.08 -5.91 8.61
CA ILE A 82 13.40 -4.96 9.68
C ILE A 82 12.10 -4.37 10.18
N THR A 83 11.89 -4.39 11.50
CA THR A 83 10.69 -3.87 12.17
C THR A 83 11.07 -2.89 13.26
N ALA A 84 10.27 -1.85 13.44
CA ALA A 84 10.33 -0.93 14.57
C ALA A 84 8.96 -0.88 15.25
N SER A 85 8.92 -0.54 16.54
CA SER A 85 7.68 -0.31 17.29
C SER A 85 7.12 1.11 17.10
N VAL A 86 7.81 1.94 16.33
CA VAL A 86 7.45 3.32 15.98
C VAL A 86 7.48 3.49 14.47
N ILE A 87 6.71 4.44 13.98
CA ILE A 87 6.69 4.85 12.57
C ILE A 87 7.01 6.34 12.48
N ASP A 88 7.60 6.79 11.39
CA ASP A 88 7.74 8.21 11.12
C ASP A 88 6.35 8.88 11.02
N LYS A 89 6.23 10.07 11.60
CA LYS A 89 4.95 10.79 11.64
C LYS A 89 4.45 11.12 10.24
N GLN A 90 5.33 11.50 9.32
CA GLN A 90 4.96 11.83 7.96
C GLN A 90 4.52 10.57 7.20
N GLU A 91 5.28 9.48 7.31
CA GLU A 91 4.89 8.18 6.72
C GLU A 91 3.54 7.69 7.26
N ALA A 92 3.27 7.90 8.55
CA ALA A 92 1.98 7.55 9.14
C ALA A 92 0.83 8.40 8.59
N TRP A 93 1.04 9.70 8.43
CA TRP A 93 0.06 10.60 7.84
C TRP A 93 -0.20 10.26 6.37
N ASP A 94 0.84 10.08 5.58
CA ASP A 94 0.72 9.71 4.16
C ASP A 94 0.01 8.36 4.00
N PHE A 95 0.31 7.40 4.89
CA PHE A 95 -0.39 6.11 4.91
C PHE A 95 -1.88 6.27 5.24
N MET A 96 -2.22 7.08 6.26
CA MET A 96 -3.60 7.34 6.63
C MET A 96 -4.35 8.08 5.52
N GLU A 97 -3.75 9.10 4.93
CA GLU A 97 -4.36 9.90 3.87
C GLU A 97 -4.65 9.06 2.63
N ASN A 98 -3.72 8.20 2.23
CA ASN A 98 -3.86 7.31 1.08
C ASN A 98 -4.80 6.11 1.31
N HIS A 99 -5.13 5.77 2.57
CA HIS A 99 -5.97 4.61 2.90
C HIS A 99 -7.33 4.99 3.52
N ASN A 100 -7.57 6.27 3.76
CA ASN A 100 -8.87 6.74 4.22
C ASN A 100 -9.79 7.02 3.02
N ILE A 101 -11.08 6.74 3.20
CA ILE A 101 -12.11 7.15 2.23
C ILE A 101 -12.54 8.58 2.59
N HIS A 102 -12.25 9.53 1.71
CA HIS A 102 -12.66 10.92 1.86
C HIS A 102 -14.07 11.12 1.33
N ILE A 103 -14.92 11.81 2.10
CA ILE A 103 -16.27 12.16 1.65
C ILE A 103 -16.22 13.54 1.00
N ASN A 104 -16.72 13.65 -0.24
CA ASN A 104 -16.81 14.91 -0.97
C ASN A 104 -18.19 15.10 -1.59
N ALA A 105 -18.77 16.28 -1.42
CA ALA A 105 -20.12 16.64 -1.90
C ALA A 105 -20.11 17.82 -2.89
N ALA A 106 -19.00 18.07 -3.55
CA ALA A 106 -18.87 19.18 -4.49
C ALA A 106 -19.70 18.99 -5.76
N THR A 107 -20.08 20.09 -6.39
CA THR A 107 -20.62 20.09 -7.75
C THR A 107 -19.53 20.51 -8.71
N VAL A 108 -19.14 19.63 -9.62
CA VAL A 108 -18.10 19.86 -10.64
C VAL A 108 -18.80 20.24 -11.94
N ARG A 109 -18.55 21.45 -12.42
CA ARG A 109 -19.18 22.01 -13.62
C ARG A 109 -18.26 21.91 -14.83
N ASN A 110 -18.82 22.19 -16.02
CA ASN A 110 -18.06 22.23 -17.26
C ASN A 110 -16.77 23.07 -17.13
N GLY A 111 -15.65 22.52 -17.58
CA GLY A 111 -14.33 23.14 -17.50
C GLY A 111 -13.68 23.09 -16.11
N GLN A 112 -14.33 22.53 -15.10
CA GLN A 112 -13.74 22.36 -13.76
C GLN A 112 -13.11 20.98 -13.61
N VAL A 113 -11.99 20.92 -12.93
CA VAL A 113 -11.32 19.69 -12.50
C VAL A 113 -11.29 19.68 -10.98
N LEU A 114 -11.89 18.66 -10.38
CA LEU A 114 -11.77 18.36 -8.96
C LEU A 114 -10.77 17.22 -8.80
N GLU A 115 -9.60 17.54 -8.27
CA GLU A 115 -8.55 16.57 -7.98
C GLU A 115 -8.51 16.29 -6.49
N LEU A 116 -8.49 14.99 -6.14
CA LEU A 116 -8.49 14.50 -4.78
C LEU A 116 -7.40 13.42 -4.60
N THR A 117 -7.03 13.15 -3.37
CA THR A 117 -6.05 12.12 -3.03
C THR A 117 -6.72 10.97 -2.27
N GLY A 118 -6.31 9.73 -2.55
CA GLY A 118 -6.84 8.53 -1.89
C GLY A 118 -8.22 8.12 -2.41
N ASP A 119 -8.89 7.25 -1.65
CA ASP A 119 -10.22 6.76 -2.00
C ASP A 119 -11.29 7.82 -1.66
N VAL A 120 -12.29 7.96 -2.53
CA VAL A 120 -13.31 9.01 -2.41
C VAL A 120 -14.72 8.42 -2.43
N LEU A 121 -15.53 8.75 -1.42
CA LEU A 121 -16.98 8.64 -1.47
C LEU A 121 -17.55 9.98 -1.97
N PHE A 122 -17.97 10.03 -3.23
CA PHE A 122 -18.49 11.22 -3.87
C PHE A 122 -20.01 11.26 -3.80
N VAL A 123 -20.55 12.30 -3.16
CA VAL A 123 -21.99 12.50 -2.94
C VAL A 123 -22.54 13.65 -3.81
N GLY A 124 -21.66 14.38 -4.49
CA GLY A 124 -21.97 15.55 -5.31
C GLY A 124 -22.48 15.21 -6.70
N ALA A 125 -22.23 16.13 -7.66
CA ALA A 125 -22.56 15.91 -9.07
C ALA A 125 -21.40 16.34 -9.97
N VAL A 126 -21.15 15.56 -11.04
CA VAL A 126 -20.19 15.91 -12.09
C VAL A 126 -21.00 16.15 -13.37
N HIS A 127 -21.12 17.41 -13.76
CA HIS A 127 -21.82 17.79 -14.99
C HIS A 127 -20.96 17.55 -16.23
N GLN A 128 -21.59 17.54 -17.39
CA GLN A 128 -20.90 17.40 -18.69
C GLN A 128 -19.74 18.38 -18.81
N GLY A 129 -18.57 17.88 -19.24
CA GLY A 129 -17.34 18.67 -19.34
C GLY A 129 -16.63 18.95 -18.01
N GLY A 130 -17.20 18.52 -16.87
CA GLY A 130 -16.49 18.48 -15.57
C GLY A 130 -15.66 17.21 -15.42
N VAL A 131 -14.59 17.29 -14.63
CA VAL A 131 -13.69 16.17 -14.36
C VAL A 131 -13.57 15.95 -12.86
N LEU A 132 -13.83 14.73 -12.40
CA LEU A 132 -13.50 14.26 -11.05
C LEU A 132 -12.35 13.26 -11.18
N GLN A 133 -11.23 13.55 -10.54
CA GLN A 133 -10.08 12.65 -10.51
C GLN A 133 -9.54 12.44 -9.11
N THR A 134 -9.01 11.25 -8.85
CA THR A 134 -8.35 10.90 -7.59
C THR A 134 -7.24 9.86 -7.79
N SER A 135 -6.24 9.86 -6.91
CA SER A 135 -5.18 8.83 -6.92
C SER A 135 -5.69 7.44 -6.48
N GLY A 136 -6.81 7.38 -5.76
CA GLY A 136 -7.46 6.14 -5.31
C GLY A 136 -8.70 5.76 -6.10
N SER A 137 -9.63 5.08 -5.44
CA SER A 137 -10.90 4.61 -5.99
C SER A 137 -12.01 5.66 -5.83
N ILE A 138 -13.03 5.63 -6.70
CA ILE A 138 -14.19 6.50 -6.64
C ILE A 138 -15.44 5.65 -6.36
N TYR A 139 -16.11 5.97 -5.25
CA TYR A 139 -17.44 5.43 -4.89
C TYR A 139 -18.45 6.55 -5.02
N SER A 140 -19.27 6.54 -6.07
CA SER A 140 -20.23 7.61 -6.33
C SER A 140 -21.63 7.24 -5.88
N LEU A 141 -22.20 8.08 -5.02
CA LEU A 141 -23.62 8.12 -4.71
C LEU A 141 -24.34 9.26 -5.47
N GLY A 142 -23.57 10.10 -6.15
CA GLY A 142 -24.07 11.24 -6.89
C GLY A 142 -24.14 10.99 -8.39
N LYS A 143 -24.70 11.96 -9.11
CA LYS A 143 -24.86 11.89 -10.56
C LYS A 143 -23.57 12.22 -11.29
N ILE A 144 -23.15 11.35 -12.20
CA ILE A 144 -21.97 11.52 -13.02
C ILE A 144 -22.36 11.63 -14.50
N GLU A 145 -22.22 12.83 -15.07
CA GLU A 145 -22.44 13.12 -16.48
C GLU A 145 -21.15 13.53 -17.21
N GLY A 146 -20.09 13.83 -16.47
CA GLY A 146 -18.78 14.24 -16.99
C GLY A 146 -17.77 13.11 -17.05
N ILE A 147 -16.52 13.42 -16.73
CA ILE A 147 -15.39 12.50 -16.74
C ILE A 147 -15.08 12.09 -15.31
N VAL A 148 -14.89 10.78 -15.06
CA VAL A 148 -14.39 10.25 -13.80
C VAL A 148 -13.08 9.50 -14.04
N HIS A 149 -12.06 9.81 -13.23
CA HIS A 149 -10.74 9.23 -13.32
C HIS A 149 -10.26 8.74 -11.97
N ALA A 150 -10.31 7.44 -11.75
CA ALA A 150 -9.73 6.78 -10.59
C ALA A 150 -8.29 6.35 -10.87
N GLY A 151 -7.46 6.30 -9.82
CA GLY A 151 -6.07 5.89 -9.99
C GLY A 151 -5.23 6.82 -10.85
N TYR A 152 -5.49 8.12 -10.77
CA TYR A 152 -4.85 9.15 -11.60
C TYR A 152 -3.32 9.05 -11.66
N ASP A 153 -2.66 8.62 -10.60
CA ASP A 153 -1.20 8.41 -10.53
C ASP A 153 -0.76 7.00 -11.01
N ASN A 154 -1.34 6.50 -12.09
CA ASN A 154 -1.08 5.16 -12.66
C ASN A 154 -1.46 3.98 -11.73
N ASN A 155 -2.44 4.16 -10.85
CA ASN A 155 -2.96 3.09 -10.02
C ASN A 155 -4.05 2.28 -10.74
N SER A 156 -3.66 1.28 -11.50
CA SER A 156 -4.59 0.37 -12.20
C SER A 156 -5.42 -0.53 -11.26
N ARG A 157 -5.10 -0.54 -9.95
CA ARG A 157 -5.89 -1.28 -8.95
C ARG A 157 -7.09 -0.49 -8.43
N ALA A 158 -7.17 0.79 -8.74
CA ALA A 158 -8.33 1.61 -8.40
C ALA A 158 -9.60 1.07 -9.07
N ILE A 159 -10.74 1.42 -8.50
CA ILE A 159 -12.06 1.07 -9.05
C ILE A 159 -12.97 2.30 -9.08
N ILE A 160 -13.99 2.24 -9.91
CA ILE A 160 -15.09 3.20 -9.91
C ILE A 160 -16.37 2.42 -9.67
N ALA A 161 -17.15 2.80 -8.64
CA ALA A 161 -18.40 2.16 -8.30
C ALA A 161 -19.50 3.21 -8.14
N GLY A 162 -20.68 2.97 -8.74
CA GLY A 162 -21.83 3.86 -8.64
C GLY A 162 -22.65 3.96 -9.91
N GLU A 163 -23.49 4.98 -9.99
CA GLU A 163 -24.28 5.27 -11.18
C GLU A 163 -23.50 6.12 -12.18
N ILE A 164 -22.82 5.44 -13.12
CA ILE A 164 -21.92 6.05 -14.11
C ILE A 164 -22.39 5.88 -15.56
N CYS A 165 -23.59 5.33 -15.78
CA CYS A 165 -24.13 5.10 -17.13
C CYS A 165 -24.34 6.38 -17.97
N GLN A 166 -24.34 7.54 -17.33
CA GLN A 166 -24.44 8.85 -18.01
C GLN A 166 -23.08 9.56 -18.10
N ALA A 167 -22.00 8.97 -17.61
CA ALA A 167 -20.67 9.55 -17.69
C ALA A 167 -20.24 9.69 -19.16
N GLN A 168 -19.51 10.76 -19.51
CA GLN A 168 -18.91 10.91 -20.82
C GLN A 168 -17.73 9.94 -20.98
N GLN A 169 -16.88 9.87 -19.96
CA GLN A 169 -15.72 9.00 -19.94
C GLN A 169 -15.46 8.44 -18.55
N VAL A 170 -14.97 7.21 -18.53
CA VAL A 170 -14.44 6.52 -17.37
C VAL A 170 -12.97 6.22 -17.60
N ARG A 171 -12.13 6.53 -16.58
CA ARG A 171 -10.70 6.32 -16.64
C ARG A 171 -10.22 5.63 -15.39
N ILE A 172 -9.32 4.64 -15.53
CA ILE A 172 -8.61 4.03 -14.40
C ILE A 172 -7.14 3.91 -14.79
N GLY A 173 -6.27 4.57 -14.03
CA GLY A 173 -4.85 4.64 -14.36
C GLY A 173 -4.61 5.27 -15.72
N ASP A 174 -4.01 4.53 -16.61
CA ASP A 174 -3.72 4.91 -18.01
C ASP A 174 -4.83 4.53 -19.01
N LEU A 175 -5.85 3.79 -18.55
CA LEU A 175 -6.93 3.31 -19.41
C LEU A 175 -8.11 4.29 -19.46
N VAL A 176 -8.68 4.43 -20.64
CA VAL A 176 -9.80 5.33 -20.93
C VAL A 176 -10.87 4.57 -21.70
N ASP A 177 -12.14 4.76 -21.32
CA ASP A 177 -13.29 4.27 -22.06
C ASP A 177 -14.36 5.37 -22.21
N ILE A 178 -15.00 5.44 -23.38
CA ILE A 178 -16.12 6.32 -23.63
C ILE A 178 -17.38 5.52 -23.31
N VAL A 179 -18.17 6.02 -22.36
CA VAL A 179 -19.36 5.33 -21.89
C VAL A 179 -20.47 5.42 -22.92
N GLU A 180 -20.89 4.27 -23.45
CA GLU A 180 -22.06 4.13 -24.30
C GLU A 180 -23.14 3.39 -23.52
N GLU A 181 -24.44 3.73 -23.71
CA GLU A 181 -25.55 3.10 -23.00
C GLU A 181 -25.60 1.57 -23.13
N LYS A 182 -25.06 1.03 -24.21
CA LYS A 182 -25.00 -0.43 -24.47
C LYS A 182 -23.92 -1.16 -23.70
N THR A 183 -22.94 -0.46 -23.14
CA THR A 183 -21.74 -1.04 -22.50
C THR A 183 -21.97 -1.33 -21.02
N ILE A 184 -22.94 -0.65 -20.39
CA ILE A 184 -23.18 -0.72 -18.95
C ILE A 184 -24.40 -1.59 -18.65
N PRO A 185 -24.23 -2.76 -18.04
CA PRO A 185 -25.34 -3.71 -17.82
C PRO A 185 -26.34 -3.27 -16.76
N THR A 186 -25.97 -2.36 -15.84
CA THR A 186 -26.84 -1.92 -14.73
C THR A 186 -26.56 -0.48 -14.31
N SER A 187 -27.53 0.17 -13.63
CA SER A 187 -27.33 1.49 -12.98
C SER A 187 -26.39 1.40 -11.77
N ARG A 188 -26.13 0.20 -11.25
CA ARG A 188 -25.24 -0.06 -10.12
C ARG A 188 -23.95 -0.69 -10.63
N CYS A 189 -23.15 0.12 -11.28
CA CYS A 189 -21.98 -0.33 -12.02
C CYS A 189 -20.71 -0.32 -11.15
N LEU A 190 -19.86 -1.30 -11.42
CA LEU A 190 -18.49 -1.38 -10.94
C LEU A 190 -17.58 -1.43 -12.16
N VAL A 191 -16.59 -0.52 -12.22
CA VAL A 191 -15.55 -0.53 -13.25
C VAL A 191 -14.20 -0.82 -12.61
N TYR A 192 -13.46 -1.72 -13.21
CA TYR A 192 -12.12 -2.11 -12.77
C TYR A 192 -11.24 -2.53 -13.95
N VAL A 193 -9.94 -2.59 -13.72
CA VAL A 193 -8.98 -3.15 -14.69
C VAL A 193 -8.82 -4.64 -14.42
N ASN A 194 -9.05 -5.46 -15.44
CA ASN A 194 -8.89 -6.91 -15.36
C ASN A 194 -7.42 -7.35 -15.61
N ASP A 195 -7.18 -8.66 -15.53
CA ASP A 195 -5.83 -9.23 -15.72
C ASP A 195 -5.28 -9.06 -17.14
N LEU A 196 -6.14 -8.76 -18.13
CA LEU A 196 -5.76 -8.45 -19.50
C LEU A 196 -5.46 -6.95 -19.73
N HIS A 197 -5.41 -6.17 -18.64
CA HIS A 197 -5.20 -4.72 -18.67
C HIS A 197 -6.25 -3.98 -19.54
N THR A 198 -7.51 -4.35 -19.36
CA THR A 198 -8.65 -3.68 -20.01
C THR A 198 -9.71 -3.27 -18.98
N LEU A 199 -10.45 -2.20 -19.27
CA LEU A 199 -11.57 -1.79 -18.45
C LEU A 199 -12.71 -2.79 -18.58
N THR A 200 -13.21 -3.26 -17.44
CA THR A 200 -14.31 -4.22 -17.34
C THR A 200 -15.41 -3.65 -16.47
N TYR A 201 -16.66 -3.84 -16.92
CA TYR A 201 -17.87 -3.42 -16.23
C TYR A 201 -18.55 -4.62 -15.58
N ALA A 202 -18.91 -4.50 -14.32
CA ALA A 202 -19.56 -5.53 -13.53
C ALA A 202 -20.68 -4.91 -12.66
N ASP A 203 -21.48 -5.75 -12.03
CA ASP A 203 -22.41 -5.30 -11.00
C ASP A 203 -21.68 -5.01 -9.68
N ILE A 204 -22.13 -4.00 -8.94
CA ILE A 204 -21.51 -3.61 -7.66
C ILE A 204 -21.51 -4.75 -6.62
N SER A 205 -22.37 -5.73 -6.75
CA SER A 205 -22.39 -6.92 -5.89
C SER A 205 -21.11 -7.76 -5.98
N GLU A 206 -20.35 -7.65 -7.09
CA GLU A 206 -19.07 -8.33 -7.30
C GLU A 206 -17.91 -7.64 -6.57
N LEU A 207 -18.12 -6.43 -6.02
CA LEU A 207 -17.09 -5.64 -5.35
C LEU A 207 -16.37 -6.43 -4.23
N LYS A 208 -17.13 -7.22 -3.46
CA LYS A 208 -16.55 -8.03 -2.37
C LYS A 208 -15.59 -9.11 -2.86
N ALA A 209 -15.90 -9.72 -4.00
CA ALA A 209 -15.03 -10.72 -4.63
C ALA A 209 -13.77 -10.10 -5.22
N LEU A 210 -13.91 -8.95 -5.89
CA LEU A 210 -12.82 -8.24 -6.55
C LEU A 210 -11.89 -7.49 -5.59
N ARG A 211 -12.44 -6.99 -4.48
CA ARG A 211 -11.69 -6.21 -3.47
C ARG A 211 -11.99 -6.70 -2.04
N PRO A 212 -11.67 -7.94 -1.70
CA PRO A 212 -11.99 -8.51 -0.38
C PRO A 212 -11.37 -7.72 0.78
N LYS A 213 -10.21 -7.08 0.55
CA LYS A 213 -9.53 -6.27 1.57
C LYS A 213 -10.31 -5.05 2.04
N LEU A 214 -11.25 -4.52 1.24
CA LEU A 214 -12.13 -3.42 1.67
C LEU A 214 -13.11 -3.85 2.77
N PHE A 215 -13.37 -5.15 2.90
CA PHE A 215 -14.33 -5.73 3.84
C PHE A 215 -13.68 -6.49 4.98
N VAL A 216 -12.34 -6.51 5.03
CA VAL A 216 -11.63 -7.10 6.16
C VAL A 216 -11.87 -6.19 7.36
N LYS A 217 -12.61 -6.70 8.35
CA LYS A 217 -12.70 -6.06 9.65
C LYS A 217 -11.27 -5.89 10.19
N ILE A 218 -10.87 -4.66 10.44
CA ILE A 218 -9.78 -4.36 11.35
C ILE A 218 -10.34 -4.76 12.73
N GLY A 219 -10.27 -6.04 13.04
CA GLY A 219 -10.89 -6.60 14.20
C GLY A 219 -10.00 -7.71 14.72
N GLY A 220 -9.36 -7.40 15.74
CA GLY A 220 -8.61 -8.28 16.57
C GLY A 220 -8.05 -7.46 17.72
N PHE A 221 -8.90 -7.05 18.59
CA PHE A 221 -8.55 -6.86 19.98
C PHE A 221 -8.81 -8.18 20.69
#